data_1fdecc4a66c33eebd8424169162d5b1c
#
_entry.id   1fdecc4a66c33eebd8424169162d5b1c
#
_cell.length_a   1.000
_cell.length_b   1.000
_cell.length_c   1.000
_cell.angle_alpha   90.00
_cell.angle_beta   90.00
_cell.angle_gamma   90.00
#
_symmetry.space_group_name_H-M   'P 1'
#
loop_
_entity.id
_entity.type
_entity.pdbx_description
1 polymer ?
#
loop_
_entity_poly.entity_id
_entity_poly.type
_entity_poly.pdbx_seq_one_letter_code
_entity_poly.pdbx_strand_id
1 'polypeptide(L)'
;MMRTYYGHLARVLHACADQAVTAALTQMDLTAAQSHVLGYITHRTDPPCARDIEEAFQLSHPTVSGLLQRLEQKGFIEQRSDPEDRRKKRIYVLEKGRQCHQLMH
;
A
#
# COMPACT_ATOMS: atom_id res chain seq x y z
N MET A 1 -7.70 13.07 -13.77
CA MET A 1 -7.46 13.52 -12.40
C MET A 1 -6.90 12.44 -11.52
N MET A 2 -7.55 11.26 -11.44
CA MET A 2 -7.02 10.14 -10.67
C MET A 2 -5.62 9.74 -11.15
N ARG A 3 -5.41 9.69 -12.43
CA ARG A 3 -4.11 9.41 -13.03
C ARG A 3 -3.04 10.38 -12.59
N THR A 4 -3.38 11.67 -12.59
CA THR A 4 -2.43 12.71 -12.21
C THR A 4 -2.03 12.56 -10.75
N TYR A 5 -2.99 12.23 -9.89
CA TYR A 5 -2.74 12.01 -8.47
C TYR A 5 -1.76 10.86 -8.25
N TYR A 6 -2.00 9.72 -8.88
CA TYR A 6 -1.13 8.56 -8.70
C TYR A 6 0.24 8.75 -9.36
N GLY A 7 0.28 9.47 -10.47
CA GLY A 7 1.56 9.84 -11.08
C GLY A 7 2.38 10.72 -10.17
N HIS A 8 1.71 11.65 -9.47
CA HIS A 8 2.38 12.49 -8.48
C HIS A 8 2.90 11.66 -7.30
N LEU A 9 2.12 10.68 -6.84
CA LEU A 9 2.56 9.79 -5.77
C LEU A 9 3.80 9.00 -6.15
N ALA A 10 3.90 8.56 -7.40
CA ALA A 10 5.09 7.86 -7.87
C ALA A 10 6.33 8.74 -7.73
N ARG A 11 6.21 10.03 -8.01
CA ARG A 11 7.31 10.98 -7.82
C ARG A 11 7.63 11.17 -6.34
N VAL A 12 6.62 11.25 -5.50
CA VAL A 12 6.80 11.39 -4.05
C VAL A 12 7.53 10.17 -3.50
N LEU A 13 7.13 8.98 -3.92
CA LEU A 13 7.81 7.76 -3.51
C LEU A 13 9.28 7.75 -3.90
N HIS A 14 9.59 8.32 -5.03
CA HIS A 14 10.96 8.37 -5.54
C HIS A 14 11.80 9.45 -4.84
N ALA A 15 11.21 10.61 -4.59
CA ALA A 15 11.89 11.73 -3.98
C ALA A 15 12.07 11.57 -2.47
N CYS A 16 11.09 11.10 -1.78
CA CYS A 16 11.05 10.75 -0.36
C CYS A 16 11.96 11.59 0.55
N ALA A 17 11.91 12.91 0.39
CA ALA A 17 12.91 13.78 0.98
C ALA A 17 12.50 14.44 2.30
N ASP A 18 11.24 14.32 2.71
CA ASP A 18 10.76 14.95 3.92
C ASP A 18 11.22 14.15 5.14
N GLN A 19 12.16 14.72 5.91
CA GLN A 19 12.73 14.04 7.07
C GLN A 19 11.70 13.76 8.16
N ALA A 20 10.72 14.65 8.34
CA ALA A 20 9.69 14.43 9.36
C ALA A 20 8.82 13.22 9.01
N VAL A 21 8.43 13.10 7.74
CA VAL A 21 7.67 11.94 7.27
C VAL A 21 8.51 10.68 7.39
N THR A 22 9.77 10.75 7.00
CA THR A 22 10.68 9.60 7.08
C THR A 22 10.83 9.13 8.53
N ALA A 23 10.97 10.04 9.47
CA ALA A 23 11.09 9.70 10.88
C ALA A 23 9.83 9.01 11.40
N ALA A 24 8.64 9.53 11.04
CA ALA A 24 7.38 8.91 11.44
C ALA A 24 7.24 7.50 10.86
N LEU A 25 7.58 7.32 9.59
CA LEU A 25 7.53 6.02 8.93
C LEU A 25 8.51 5.03 9.56
N THR A 26 9.68 5.50 9.95
CA THR A 26 10.67 4.66 10.62
C THR A 26 10.12 4.13 11.95
N GLN A 27 9.45 4.98 12.72
CA GLN A 27 8.82 4.56 13.97
C GLN A 27 7.74 3.52 13.76
N MET A 28 7.04 3.58 12.64
CA MET A 28 5.99 2.62 12.27
C MET A 28 6.54 1.41 11.51
N ASP A 29 7.85 1.37 11.26
CA ASP A 29 8.49 0.31 10.49
C ASP A 29 7.94 0.24 9.06
N LEU A 30 7.72 1.42 8.45
CA LEU A 30 7.19 1.54 7.09
C LEU A 30 8.09 2.40 6.23
N THR A 31 8.19 2.03 4.96
CA THR A 31 8.77 2.92 3.94
C THR A 31 7.66 3.83 3.39
N ALA A 32 8.06 4.90 2.70
CA ALA A 32 7.09 5.78 2.06
C ALA A 32 6.22 5.02 1.06
N ALA A 33 6.83 4.12 0.28
CA ALA A 33 6.11 3.29 -0.68
C ALA A 33 5.06 2.42 0.01
N GLN A 34 5.44 1.76 1.10
CA GLN A 34 4.54 0.90 1.86
C GLN A 34 3.38 1.70 2.44
N SER A 35 3.66 2.89 2.96
CA SER A 35 2.64 3.76 3.54
C SER A 35 1.62 4.21 2.51
N HIS A 36 2.07 4.61 1.31
CA HIS A 36 1.17 5.04 0.26
C HIS A 36 0.29 3.90 -0.24
N VAL A 37 0.85 2.72 -0.40
CA VAL A 37 0.08 1.54 -0.81
C VAL A 37 -0.92 1.16 0.27
N LEU A 38 -0.52 1.20 1.53
CA LEU A 38 -1.40 0.91 2.64
C LEU A 38 -2.58 1.89 2.70
N GLY A 39 -2.31 3.18 2.47
CA GLY A 39 -3.36 4.21 2.40
C GLY A 39 -4.36 3.93 1.29
N TYR A 40 -3.88 3.55 0.11
CA TYR A 40 -4.74 3.20 -1.01
C TYR A 40 -5.67 2.04 -0.66
N ILE A 41 -5.12 0.99 -0.07
CA ILE A 41 -5.90 -0.19 0.32
C ILE A 41 -6.95 0.18 1.38
N THR A 42 -6.55 0.98 2.36
CA THR A 42 -7.44 1.38 3.46
C THR A 42 -8.64 2.19 2.95
N HIS A 43 -8.45 3.01 1.94
CA HIS A 43 -9.52 3.86 1.41
C HIS A 43 -10.44 3.16 0.42
N ARG A 44 -10.12 1.93 0.02
CA ARG A 44 -10.99 1.19 -0.89
C ARG A 44 -12.23 0.68 -0.15
N THR A 45 -13.39 0.74 -0.82
CA THR A 45 -14.62 0.19 -0.28
C THR A 45 -14.67 -1.33 -0.39
N ASP A 46 -13.98 -1.86 -1.41
CA ASP A 46 -13.86 -3.31 -1.61
C ASP A 46 -12.38 -3.69 -1.62
N PRO A 47 -12.05 -4.90 -1.18
CA PRO A 47 -10.64 -5.30 -1.12
C PRO A 47 -10.04 -5.42 -2.53
N PRO A 48 -8.90 -4.72 -2.78
CA PRO A 48 -8.26 -4.77 -4.09
C PRO A 48 -7.42 -6.03 -4.24
N CYS A 49 -7.00 -6.29 -5.48
CA CYS A 49 -5.97 -7.28 -5.77
C CYS A 49 -4.67 -6.56 -6.15
N ALA A 50 -3.58 -7.31 -6.31
CA ALA A 50 -2.29 -6.72 -6.64
C ALA A 50 -2.33 -5.92 -7.94
N ARG A 51 -3.09 -6.40 -8.93
CA ARG A 51 -3.20 -5.73 -10.22
C ARG A 51 -3.80 -4.32 -10.09
N ASP A 52 -4.77 -4.15 -9.19
CA ASP A 52 -5.35 -2.84 -8.95
C ASP A 52 -4.28 -1.85 -8.47
N ILE A 53 -3.38 -2.32 -7.62
CA ILE A 53 -2.29 -1.49 -7.10
C ILE A 53 -1.26 -1.20 -8.19
N GLU A 54 -0.92 -2.20 -9.00
CA GLU A 54 -0.01 -2.01 -10.14
C GLU A 54 -0.51 -0.91 -11.06
N GLU A 55 -1.79 -0.92 -11.39
CA GLU A 55 -2.38 0.07 -12.27
C GLU A 55 -2.49 1.44 -11.60
N ALA A 56 -2.89 1.49 -10.33
CA ALA A 56 -3.07 2.74 -9.61
C ALA A 56 -1.76 3.50 -9.43
N PHE A 57 -0.67 2.80 -9.13
CA PHE A 57 0.63 3.40 -8.85
C PHE A 57 1.59 3.30 -10.02
N GLN A 58 1.20 2.64 -11.11
CA GLN A 58 2.05 2.42 -12.28
C GLN A 58 3.36 1.74 -11.90
N LEU A 59 3.24 0.70 -11.09
CA LEU A 59 4.37 -0.11 -10.64
C LEU A 59 4.34 -1.48 -11.30
N SER A 60 5.51 -2.09 -11.40
CA SER A 60 5.63 -3.44 -11.96
C SER A 60 5.08 -4.47 -10.98
N HIS A 61 4.72 -5.64 -11.52
CA HIS A 61 4.24 -6.74 -10.69
C HIS A 61 5.25 -7.16 -9.61
N PRO A 62 6.53 -7.35 -9.91
CA PRO A 62 7.50 -7.71 -8.87
C PRO A 62 7.61 -6.67 -7.75
N THR A 63 7.53 -5.39 -8.10
CA THR A 63 7.60 -4.32 -7.11
C THR A 63 6.39 -4.37 -6.18
N VAL A 64 5.18 -4.49 -6.73
CA VAL A 64 3.95 -4.56 -5.93
C VAL A 64 3.95 -5.82 -5.07
N SER A 65 4.34 -6.96 -5.65
CA SER A 65 4.41 -8.23 -4.91
C SER A 65 5.34 -8.11 -3.71
N GLY A 66 6.51 -7.48 -3.88
CA GLY A 66 7.45 -7.26 -2.79
C GLY A 66 6.90 -6.34 -1.72
N LEU A 67 6.22 -5.26 -2.12
CA LEU A 67 5.59 -4.34 -1.16
C LEU A 67 4.52 -5.04 -0.33
N LEU A 68 3.66 -5.81 -0.99
CA LEU A 68 2.57 -6.51 -0.31
C LEU A 68 3.11 -7.58 0.64
N GLN A 69 4.14 -8.31 0.21
CA GLN A 69 4.76 -9.33 1.04
C GLN A 69 5.31 -8.72 2.33
N ARG A 70 5.98 -7.58 2.23
CA ARG A 70 6.53 -6.91 3.40
C ARG A 70 5.44 -6.37 4.32
N LEU A 71 4.37 -5.80 3.76
CA LEU A 71 3.24 -5.33 4.56
C LEU A 71 2.58 -6.48 5.29
N GLU A 72 2.45 -7.63 4.63
CA GLU A 72 1.87 -8.81 5.24
C GLU A 72 2.76 -9.36 6.36
N GLN A 73 4.06 -9.42 6.13
CA GLN A 73 5.02 -9.88 7.15
C GLN A 73 5.01 -9.00 8.39
N LYS A 74 4.78 -7.71 8.21
CA LYS A 74 4.72 -6.76 9.31
C LYS A 74 3.36 -6.74 10.01
N GLY A 75 2.38 -7.46 9.48
CA GLY A 75 1.07 -7.56 10.09
C GLY A 75 0.11 -6.42 9.78
N PHE A 76 0.38 -5.64 8.73
CA PHE A 76 -0.50 -4.54 8.34
C PHE A 76 -1.63 -4.97 7.45
N ILE A 77 -1.42 -6.00 6.66
CA ILE A 77 -2.42 -6.51 5.71
C ILE A 77 -2.44 -8.03 5.75
N GLU A 78 -3.50 -8.59 5.16
CA GLU A 78 -3.65 -10.03 4.95
C GLU A 78 -4.11 -10.25 3.52
N GLN A 79 -3.55 -11.25 2.85
CA GLN A 79 -3.97 -11.63 1.51
C GLN A 79 -4.75 -12.94 1.61
N ARG A 80 -5.95 -12.95 1.01
CA ARG A 80 -6.83 -14.12 1.00
C ARG A 80 -7.25 -14.44 -0.42
N SER A 81 -7.41 -15.73 -0.72
CA SER A 81 -7.93 -16.15 -2.01
C SER A 81 -9.33 -15.60 -2.22
N ASP A 82 -9.61 -15.14 -3.43
CA ASP A 82 -10.94 -14.67 -3.80
C ASP A 82 -11.89 -15.89 -3.83
N PRO A 83 -13.05 -15.81 -3.16
CA PRO A 83 -14.00 -16.93 -3.17
C PRO A 83 -14.48 -17.30 -4.57
N GLU A 84 -14.54 -16.33 -5.48
CA GLU A 84 -15.03 -16.55 -6.84
C GLU A 84 -13.93 -16.95 -7.81
N ASP A 85 -12.67 -16.55 -7.55
CA ASP A 85 -11.53 -16.88 -8.39
C ASP A 85 -10.31 -17.13 -7.52
N ARG A 86 -10.01 -18.41 -7.26
CA ARG A 86 -8.92 -18.82 -6.39
C ARG A 86 -7.54 -18.40 -6.88
N ARG A 87 -7.43 -18.04 -8.16
CA ARG A 87 -6.16 -17.55 -8.71
C ARG A 87 -5.90 -16.10 -8.34
N LYS A 88 -6.92 -15.38 -7.89
CA LYS A 88 -6.81 -14.02 -7.41
C LYS A 88 -6.70 -14.00 -5.89
N LYS A 89 -5.87 -13.10 -5.38
CA LYS A 89 -5.82 -12.82 -3.94
C LYS A 89 -6.35 -11.43 -3.69
N ARG A 90 -7.24 -11.33 -2.71
CA ARG A 90 -7.76 -10.04 -2.24
C ARG A 90 -6.96 -9.59 -1.03
N ILE A 91 -6.77 -8.29 -0.91
CA ILE A 91 -5.93 -7.68 0.11
C ILE A 91 -6.82 -7.00 1.14
N TYR A 92 -6.66 -7.38 2.41
CA TYR A 92 -7.44 -6.84 3.51
C TYR A 92 -6.52 -6.13 4.48
N VAL A 93 -6.92 -4.93 4.91
CA VAL A 93 -6.19 -4.18 5.93
C VAL A 93 -6.54 -4.74 7.29
N LEU A 94 -5.50 -5.00 8.10
CA LEU A 94 -5.68 -5.43 9.49
C LEU A 94 -5.72 -4.21 10.41
N GLU A 95 -6.09 -4.41 11.66
CA GLU A 95 -6.24 -3.32 12.63
C GLU A 95 -4.96 -2.48 12.75
N LYS A 96 -3.81 -3.14 12.79
CA LYS A 96 -2.53 -2.45 12.85
C LYS A 96 -2.33 -1.51 11.66
N GLY A 97 -2.77 -1.94 10.47
CA GLY A 97 -2.68 -1.12 9.27
C GLY A 97 -3.58 0.10 9.32
N ARG A 98 -4.79 -0.07 9.83
CA ARG A 98 -5.72 1.05 10.00
C ARG A 98 -5.22 2.07 10.99
N GLN A 99 -4.66 1.62 12.10
CA GLN A 99 -4.08 2.51 13.11
C GLN A 99 -2.92 3.30 12.55
N CYS A 100 -2.04 2.66 11.80
CA CYS A 100 -0.94 3.34 11.14
C CYS A 100 -1.42 4.43 10.20
N HIS A 101 -2.44 4.13 9.40
CA HIS A 101 -2.99 5.09 8.46
C HIS A 101 -3.57 6.31 9.18
N GLN A 102 -4.27 6.10 10.28
CA GLN A 102 -4.83 7.19 11.07
C GLN A 102 -3.74 8.11 11.63
N LEU A 103 -2.63 7.54 12.09
CA LEU A 103 -1.53 8.31 12.62
C LEU A 103 -0.81 9.12 11.54
N MET A 104 -0.83 8.67 10.29
CA MET A 104 -0.19 9.36 9.17
C MET A 104 -1.06 10.48 8.60
N HIS A 105 -2.30 10.56 8.99
CA HIS A 105 -3.19 11.65 8.63
C HIS A 105 -3.11 12.73 9.68
#